data_0e1bf6ae05af839456448ee7cd657dd7
#
_entry.id   0e1bf6ae05af839456448ee7cd657dd7
#
_cell.length_a   1.000
_cell.length_b   1.000
_cell.length_c   1.000
_cell.angle_alpha   90.00
_cell.angle_beta   90.00
_cell.angle_gamma   90.00
#
_symmetry.space_group_name_H-M   'P 1'
#
loop_
_entity.id
_entity.type
_entity.pdbx_description
1 polymer ?
#
loop_
_entity_poly.entity_id
_entity_poly.type
_entity_poly.pdbx_seq_one_letter_code
_entity_poly.pdbx_strand_id
1 'polypeptide(L)'
;MIGSPFLAGRDRYERVMEGWVDSGHGEAFTHTVQITDPDGGVEVSLVCTPSPGYEVRAAGARVRSGAADPGIAADFPDLAGTRMVGGFGKRLAELCGVRSGAVLFVDAGIEVARLARQVTKLPAAAIAGLDPGDAVACWRLDTTGWVDLPDSCFTYSPAGHALFGTRPVSTPMVPTLYSPPPGAPKIFTRKKVARLVLTARRLHLFHSMHDNVHGFDLHYEVDLDRGVIVAADSVTSRLPYAGICNEPQARIKSLLEQPADAQLRKRIQSLIGGSSGCAQLYDLTADLLKLLSLPVS
;
A
#
# COMPACT_ATOMS: atom_id res chain seq x y z
N MET A 1 -10.18 22.27 13.61
CA MET A 1 -10.77 21.12 14.36
C MET A 1 -10.45 19.86 13.59
N ILE A 2 -9.96 18.82 14.26
CA ILE A 2 -9.72 17.49 13.66
C ILE A 2 -11.07 16.84 13.40
N GLY A 3 -11.23 16.21 12.25
CA GLY A 3 -12.46 15.53 11.87
C GLY A 3 -12.27 14.65 10.64
N SER A 4 -13.36 14.16 10.08
CA SER A 4 -13.36 13.41 8.84
C SER A 4 -14.61 13.73 8.03
N PRO A 5 -14.48 14.06 6.74
CA PRO A 5 -15.63 14.24 5.87
C PRO A 5 -16.42 12.94 5.68
N PHE A 6 -15.77 11.80 5.84
CA PHE A 6 -16.37 10.46 5.74
C PHE A 6 -17.24 10.09 6.96
N LEU A 7 -17.13 10.85 8.07
CA LEU A 7 -17.97 10.70 9.26
C LEU A 7 -19.15 11.69 9.26
N ALA A 8 -19.41 12.44 8.21
CA ALA A 8 -20.52 13.37 8.15
C ALA A 8 -21.85 12.63 8.38
N GLY A 9 -22.53 12.94 9.51
CA GLY A 9 -23.79 12.31 9.90
C GLY A 9 -23.69 10.86 10.41
N ARG A 10 -22.48 10.37 10.68
CA ARG A 10 -22.22 9.01 11.22
C ARG A 10 -21.06 9.03 12.21
N ASP A 11 -21.05 8.11 13.16
CA ASP A 11 -19.98 7.94 14.14
C ASP A 11 -18.95 6.86 13.74
N ARG A 12 -19.23 6.13 12.65
CA ARG A 12 -18.36 5.07 12.11
C ARG A 12 -18.29 5.13 10.59
N TYR A 13 -17.09 4.89 10.08
CA TYR A 13 -16.80 4.69 8.66
C TYR A 13 -15.87 3.49 8.47
N GLU A 14 -16.12 2.70 7.43
CA GLU A 14 -15.26 1.57 7.07
C GLU A 14 -15.09 1.54 5.55
N ARG A 15 -13.84 1.37 5.10
CA ARG A 15 -13.48 1.19 3.71
C ARG A 15 -12.76 -0.15 3.57
N VAL A 16 -13.19 -0.96 2.62
CA VAL A 16 -12.56 -2.24 2.26
C VAL A 16 -11.93 -2.12 0.89
N MET A 17 -10.68 -2.55 0.76
CA MET A 17 -9.98 -2.70 -0.50
C MET A 17 -9.58 -4.16 -0.68
N GLU A 18 -9.86 -4.71 -1.85
CA GLU A 18 -9.40 -6.01 -2.31
C GLU A 18 -8.65 -5.84 -3.63
N GLY A 19 -7.44 -6.40 -3.71
CA GLY A 19 -6.62 -6.30 -4.90
C GLY A 19 -5.97 -7.64 -5.23
N TRP A 20 -5.73 -7.87 -6.50
CA TRP A 20 -5.02 -9.06 -6.98
C TRP A 20 -4.24 -8.78 -8.26
N VAL A 21 -3.33 -9.71 -8.55
CA VAL A 21 -2.52 -9.68 -9.75
C VAL A 21 -2.69 -11.00 -10.48
N ASP A 22 -2.97 -10.92 -11.77
CA ASP A 22 -3.02 -12.05 -12.68
C ASP A 22 -1.80 -12.00 -13.62
N SER A 23 -1.14 -13.14 -13.82
CA SER A 23 -0.04 -13.26 -14.78
C SER A 23 -0.59 -13.36 -16.19
N GLY A 24 -0.21 -12.41 -17.06
CA GLY A 24 -0.51 -12.48 -18.48
C GLY A 24 0.28 -13.59 -19.20
N HIS A 25 -0.13 -13.92 -20.43
CA HIS A 25 0.63 -14.84 -21.28
C HIS A 25 1.93 -14.22 -21.83
N GLY A 26 2.01 -12.86 -21.89
CA GLY A 26 3.20 -12.10 -22.26
C GLY A 26 4.00 -11.64 -21.03
N GLU A 27 4.67 -10.49 -21.15
CA GLU A 27 5.48 -9.90 -20.08
C GLU A 27 4.66 -9.10 -19.05
N ALA A 28 3.48 -8.63 -19.45
CA ALA A 28 2.65 -7.77 -18.61
C ALA A 28 1.80 -8.58 -17.62
N PHE A 29 1.46 -7.93 -16.52
CA PHE A 29 0.51 -8.40 -15.52
C PHE A 29 -0.77 -7.58 -15.57
N THR A 30 -1.90 -8.20 -15.20
CA THR A 30 -3.14 -7.48 -14.92
C THR A 30 -3.28 -7.29 -13.42
N HIS A 31 -3.33 -6.03 -12.98
CA HIS A 31 -3.53 -5.66 -11.59
C HIS A 31 -4.93 -5.10 -11.42
N THR A 32 -5.73 -5.69 -10.56
CA THR A 32 -7.10 -5.24 -10.29
C THR A 32 -7.25 -4.88 -8.83
N VAL A 33 -7.90 -3.74 -8.57
CA VAL A 33 -8.25 -3.26 -7.23
C VAL A 33 -9.72 -2.87 -7.20
N GLN A 34 -10.41 -3.36 -6.19
CA GLN A 34 -11.76 -2.96 -5.82
C GLN A 34 -11.71 -2.21 -4.50
N ILE A 35 -12.38 -1.05 -4.43
CA ILE A 35 -12.60 -0.31 -3.18
C ILE A 35 -14.10 -0.18 -2.97
N THR A 36 -14.54 -0.44 -1.75
CA THR A 36 -15.93 -0.26 -1.33
C THR A 36 -15.96 0.45 0.01
N ASP A 37 -16.84 1.43 0.13
CA ASP A 37 -17.18 2.10 1.38
C ASP A 37 -18.70 2.34 1.47
N PRO A 38 -19.23 2.97 2.55
CA PRO A 38 -20.67 3.20 2.68
C PRO A 38 -21.29 4.07 1.57
N ASP A 39 -20.51 4.86 0.86
CA ASP A 39 -20.99 5.79 -0.16
C ASP A 39 -20.90 5.21 -1.57
N GLY A 40 -20.17 4.10 -1.74
CA GLY A 40 -20.10 3.41 -3.02
C GLY A 40 -18.92 2.47 -3.20
N GLY A 41 -18.74 2.01 -4.43
CA GLY A 41 -17.64 1.12 -4.79
C GLY A 41 -17.19 1.32 -6.23
N VAL A 42 -15.88 1.15 -6.44
CA VAL A 42 -15.23 1.23 -7.75
C VAL A 42 -14.28 0.05 -7.96
N GLU A 43 -13.96 -0.22 -9.21
CA GLU A 43 -12.92 -1.17 -9.61
C GLU A 43 -12.02 -0.49 -10.63
N VAL A 44 -10.71 -0.69 -10.48
CA VAL A 44 -9.68 -0.26 -11.42
C VAL A 44 -8.84 -1.47 -11.81
N SER A 45 -8.60 -1.65 -13.11
CA SER A 45 -7.76 -2.71 -13.65
C SER A 45 -6.75 -2.14 -14.63
N LEU A 46 -5.45 -2.36 -14.38
CA LEU A 46 -4.38 -1.93 -15.27
C LEU A 46 -3.55 -3.13 -15.72
N VAL A 47 -3.31 -3.22 -17.02
CA VAL A 47 -2.33 -4.12 -17.62
C VAL A 47 -1.00 -3.37 -17.70
N CYS A 48 0.04 -3.84 -17.04
CA CYS A 48 1.30 -3.12 -17.02
C CYS A 48 2.52 -4.06 -17.02
N THR A 49 3.64 -3.53 -17.53
CA THR A 49 4.93 -4.22 -17.48
C THR A 49 5.46 -4.23 -16.03
N PRO A 50 6.21 -5.28 -15.63
CA PRO A 50 6.88 -5.30 -14.33
C PRO A 50 8.04 -4.30 -14.24
N SER A 51 8.73 -4.30 -13.09
CA SER A 51 10.00 -3.58 -12.92
C SER A 51 10.99 -3.91 -14.08
N PRO A 52 11.74 -2.94 -14.58
CA PRO A 52 11.78 -1.51 -14.22
C PRO A 52 10.80 -0.64 -15.01
N GLY A 53 10.02 -1.23 -15.90
CA GLY A 53 9.16 -0.51 -16.84
C GLY A 53 7.99 0.19 -16.16
N TYR A 54 7.17 -0.57 -15.45
CA TYR A 54 5.89 -0.14 -14.85
C TYR A 54 4.99 0.62 -15.83
N GLU A 55 5.10 0.32 -17.14
CA GLU A 55 4.34 0.98 -18.19
C GLU A 55 2.94 0.39 -18.28
N VAL A 56 1.93 1.24 -18.24
CA VAL A 56 0.53 0.87 -18.43
C VAL A 56 0.27 0.60 -19.91
N ARG A 57 -0.05 -0.64 -20.26
CA ARG A 57 -0.39 -1.07 -21.63
C ARG A 57 -1.86 -0.94 -21.94
N ALA A 58 -2.70 -1.12 -20.92
CA ALA A 58 -4.14 -0.92 -20.98
C ALA A 58 -4.65 -0.54 -19.60
N ALA A 59 -5.70 0.26 -19.55
CA ALA A 59 -6.35 0.67 -18.32
C ALA A 59 -7.87 0.63 -18.51
N GLY A 60 -8.56 0.22 -17.44
CA GLY A 60 -10.02 0.25 -17.37
C GLY A 60 -10.46 0.47 -15.94
N ALA A 61 -11.65 1.03 -15.80
CA ALA A 61 -12.29 1.20 -14.51
C ALA A 61 -13.80 1.05 -14.64
N ARG A 62 -14.48 0.83 -13.52
CA ARG A 62 -15.94 0.82 -13.46
C ARG A 62 -16.46 1.23 -12.10
N VAL A 63 -17.63 1.84 -12.08
CA VAL A 63 -18.45 2.01 -10.88
C VAL A 63 -19.11 0.67 -10.56
N ARG A 64 -18.99 0.20 -9.32
CA ARG A 64 -19.62 -1.02 -8.82
C ARG A 64 -20.94 -0.74 -8.08
N SER A 65 -20.95 0.36 -7.34
CA SER A 65 -22.10 0.80 -6.54
C SER A 65 -21.99 2.29 -6.20
N GLY A 66 -23.11 2.89 -5.76
CA GLY A 66 -23.14 4.27 -5.28
C GLY A 66 -23.19 5.31 -6.41
N ALA A 67 -22.87 6.55 -6.05
CA ALA A 67 -23.04 7.74 -6.90
C ALA A 67 -21.75 8.26 -7.53
N ALA A 68 -20.72 7.42 -7.68
CA ALA A 68 -19.49 7.83 -8.37
C ALA A 68 -19.78 8.13 -9.85
N ASP A 69 -19.13 9.17 -10.38
CA ASP A 69 -19.30 9.58 -11.78
C ASP A 69 -18.75 8.52 -12.75
N PRO A 70 -19.59 7.90 -13.60
CA PRO A 70 -19.13 6.90 -14.57
C PRO A 70 -18.21 7.50 -15.66
N GLY A 71 -18.25 8.81 -15.87
CA GLY A 71 -17.36 9.50 -16.79
C GLY A 71 -15.88 9.37 -16.36
N ILE A 72 -15.60 9.24 -15.06
CA ILE A 72 -14.24 8.95 -14.60
C ILE A 72 -13.76 7.61 -15.16
N ALA A 73 -14.60 6.58 -15.07
CA ALA A 73 -14.26 5.25 -15.56
C ALA A 73 -14.01 5.24 -17.08
N ALA A 74 -14.76 6.05 -17.83
CA ALA A 74 -14.59 6.21 -19.28
C ALA A 74 -13.24 6.83 -19.67
N ASP A 75 -12.65 7.67 -18.80
CA ASP A 75 -11.37 8.34 -19.05
C ASP A 75 -10.15 7.47 -18.71
N PHE A 76 -10.31 6.35 -17.98
CA PHE A 76 -9.20 5.51 -17.57
C PHE A 76 -8.31 4.97 -18.70
N PRO A 77 -8.84 4.64 -19.91
CA PRO A 77 -7.99 4.26 -21.05
C PRO A 77 -6.90 5.27 -21.40
N ASP A 78 -7.06 6.56 -21.06
CA ASP A 78 -6.07 7.62 -21.29
C ASP A 78 -4.80 7.47 -20.42
N LEU A 79 -4.77 6.51 -19.48
CA LEU A 79 -3.57 6.15 -18.74
C LEU A 79 -2.63 5.24 -19.56
N ALA A 80 -3.05 4.67 -20.68
CA ALA A 80 -2.18 3.86 -21.53
C ALA A 80 -0.94 4.67 -21.97
N GLY A 81 0.23 4.04 -21.95
CA GLY A 81 1.51 4.67 -22.22
C GLY A 81 2.13 5.43 -21.03
N THR A 82 1.39 5.63 -19.93
CA THR A 82 1.97 6.22 -18.70
C THR A 82 2.78 5.18 -17.92
N ARG A 83 3.63 5.65 -17.00
CA ARG A 83 4.40 4.77 -16.10
C ARG A 83 3.96 4.97 -14.66
N MET A 84 3.79 3.88 -13.92
CA MET A 84 3.41 3.89 -12.49
C MET A 84 4.62 4.16 -11.59
N VAL A 85 5.27 5.30 -11.81
CA VAL A 85 6.43 5.81 -11.04
C VAL A 85 6.10 7.16 -10.40
N GLY A 86 7.09 7.89 -9.93
CA GLY A 86 6.88 9.23 -9.36
C GLY A 86 6.01 10.11 -10.26
N GLY A 87 4.98 10.75 -9.67
CA GLY A 87 3.99 11.57 -10.41
C GLY A 87 2.72 10.82 -10.86
N PHE A 88 2.68 9.49 -10.82
CA PHE A 88 1.49 8.73 -11.24
C PHE A 88 0.24 9.09 -10.44
N GLY A 89 0.36 9.25 -9.11
CA GLY A 89 -0.76 9.69 -8.28
C GLY A 89 -1.29 11.08 -8.65
N LYS A 90 -0.41 12.00 -9.07
CA LYS A 90 -0.82 13.32 -9.59
C LYS A 90 -1.59 13.17 -10.90
N ARG A 91 -1.10 12.32 -11.82
CA ARG A 91 -1.79 12.04 -13.09
C ARG A 91 -3.18 11.44 -12.86
N LEU A 92 -3.34 10.51 -11.90
CA LEU A 92 -4.65 9.98 -11.51
C LEU A 92 -5.57 11.08 -10.98
N ALA A 93 -5.07 11.95 -10.11
CA ALA A 93 -5.86 13.05 -9.57
C ALA A 93 -6.31 14.05 -10.66
N GLU A 94 -5.45 14.36 -11.62
CA GLU A 94 -5.77 15.21 -12.78
C GLU A 94 -6.85 14.54 -13.66
N LEU A 95 -6.73 13.25 -13.95
CA LEU A 95 -7.71 12.50 -14.75
C LEU A 95 -9.07 12.43 -14.05
N CYS A 96 -9.10 12.14 -12.76
CA CYS A 96 -10.35 12.02 -11.99
C CYS A 96 -11.00 13.39 -11.70
N GLY A 97 -10.19 14.46 -11.57
CA GLY A 97 -10.67 15.81 -11.23
C GLY A 97 -11.39 15.87 -9.88
N VAL A 98 -12.38 16.77 -9.79
CA VAL A 98 -13.21 16.97 -8.58
C VAL A 98 -14.59 16.31 -8.69
N ARG A 99 -14.73 15.34 -9.57
CA ARG A 99 -15.98 14.61 -9.83
C ARG A 99 -16.36 13.71 -8.64
N SER A 100 -17.65 13.38 -8.54
CA SER A 100 -18.14 12.47 -7.49
C SER A 100 -17.43 11.12 -7.54
N GLY A 101 -16.98 10.61 -6.38
CA GLY A 101 -16.24 9.34 -6.29
C GLY A 101 -14.79 9.39 -6.77
N ALA A 102 -14.25 10.54 -7.21
CA ALA A 102 -12.87 10.67 -7.68
C ALA A 102 -11.85 10.11 -6.70
N VAL A 103 -12.03 10.32 -5.40
CA VAL A 103 -11.13 9.81 -4.35
C VAL A 103 -11.01 8.28 -4.39
N LEU A 104 -12.12 7.56 -4.62
CA LEU A 104 -12.10 6.10 -4.70
C LEU A 104 -11.29 5.61 -5.89
N PHE A 105 -11.46 6.24 -7.07
CA PHE A 105 -10.70 5.89 -8.27
C PHE A 105 -9.21 6.21 -8.14
N VAL A 106 -8.87 7.36 -7.56
CA VAL A 106 -7.47 7.74 -7.28
C VAL A 106 -6.82 6.76 -6.33
N ASP A 107 -7.49 6.43 -5.21
CA ASP A 107 -6.96 5.48 -4.23
C ASP A 107 -6.83 4.06 -4.83
N ALA A 108 -7.79 3.61 -5.64
CA ALA A 108 -7.70 2.33 -6.33
C ALA A 108 -6.52 2.29 -7.31
N GLY A 109 -6.30 3.35 -8.10
CA GLY A 109 -5.16 3.45 -9.02
C GLY A 109 -3.82 3.49 -8.31
N ILE A 110 -3.72 4.16 -7.15
CA ILE A 110 -2.51 4.15 -6.31
C ILE A 110 -2.24 2.73 -5.77
N GLU A 111 -3.28 2.01 -5.33
CA GLU A 111 -3.11 0.63 -4.86
C GLU A 111 -2.72 -0.33 -5.99
N VAL A 112 -3.20 -0.13 -7.22
CA VAL A 112 -2.70 -0.86 -8.40
C VAL A 112 -1.19 -0.66 -8.56
N ALA A 113 -0.70 0.59 -8.46
CA ALA A 113 0.72 0.87 -8.55
C ALA A 113 1.53 0.25 -7.40
N ARG A 114 0.95 0.09 -6.20
CA ARG A 114 1.55 -0.62 -5.07
C ARG A 114 1.58 -2.14 -5.30
N LEU A 115 0.53 -2.72 -5.89
CA LEU A 115 0.49 -4.13 -6.26
C LEU A 115 1.52 -4.47 -7.34
N ALA A 116 1.76 -3.57 -8.29
CA ALA A 116 2.77 -3.76 -9.34
C ALA A 116 4.19 -3.92 -8.79
N ARG A 117 4.43 -3.49 -7.55
CA ARG A 117 5.70 -3.66 -6.84
C ARG A 117 5.78 -4.93 -5.99
N GLN A 118 4.77 -5.80 -6.05
CA GLN A 118 4.76 -7.05 -5.28
C GLN A 118 5.10 -8.28 -6.12
N VAL A 119 5.11 -8.14 -7.43
CA VAL A 119 5.40 -9.23 -8.39
C VAL A 119 6.34 -8.75 -9.47
N THR A 120 7.16 -9.66 -9.98
CA THR A 120 8.06 -9.40 -11.12
C THR A 120 8.12 -10.61 -12.03
N LYS A 121 8.81 -10.49 -13.14
CA LYS A 121 9.00 -11.58 -14.10
C LYS A 121 10.50 -11.75 -14.41
N LEU A 122 11.18 -12.39 -13.50
CA LEU A 122 12.58 -12.76 -13.71
C LEU A 122 12.68 -13.97 -14.66
N PRO A 123 13.78 -14.10 -15.41
CA PRO A 123 14.05 -15.31 -16.18
C PRO A 123 14.05 -16.55 -15.28
N ALA A 124 13.53 -17.68 -15.78
CA ALA A 124 13.47 -18.93 -15.03
C ALA A 124 14.84 -19.38 -14.50
N ALA A 125 15.92 -19.08 -15.25
CA ALA A 125 17.29 -19.36 -14.81
C ALA A 125 17.69 -18.59 -13.53
N ALA A 126 17.15 -17.39 -13.31
CA ALA A 126 17.46 -16.59 -12.14
C ALA A 126 16.84 -17.15 -10.84
N ILE A 127 15.77 -17.92 -10.97
CA ILE A 127 15.07 -18.56 -9.84
C ILE A 127 15.34 -20.07 -9.76
N ALA A 128 16.14 -20.61 -10.69
CA ALA A 128 16.49 -22.04 -10.67
C ALA A 128 17.29 -22.37 -9.40
N GLY A 129 16.78 -23.33 -8.61
CA GLY A 129 17.40 -23.71 -7.34
C GLY A 129 17.10 -22.77 -6.17
N LEU A 130 16.15 -21.81 -6.31
CA LEU A 130 15.68 -21.03 -5.18
C LEU A 130 14.85 -21.93 -4.24
N ASP A 131 15.39 -22.19 -3.07
CA ASP A 131 14.66 -22.90 -2.02
C ASP A 131 13.64 -21.97 -1.35
N PRO A 132 12.37 -22.39 -1.20
CA PRO A 132 11.41 -21.67 -0.38
C PRO A 132 11.96 -21.49 1.05
N GLY A 133 11.92 -20.25 1.54
CA GLY A 133 12.45 -19.90 2.87
C GLY A 133 13.92 -19.48 2.91
N ASP A 134 14.67 -19.55 1.79
CA ASP A 134 16.01 -18.94 1.71
C ASP A 134 15.88 -17.40 1.64
N ALA A 135 15.89 -16.80 2.82
CA ALA A 135 15.71 -15.37 2.95
C ALA A 135 16.84 -14.55 2.29
N VAL A 136 18.08 -15.05 2.27
CA VAL A 136 19.22 -14.33 1.63
C VAL A 136 19.09 -14.37 0.12
N ALA A 137 18.75 -15.52 -0.44
CA ALA A 137 18.53 -15.63 -1.90
C ALA A 137 17.33 -14.81 -2.34
N CYS A 138 16.21 -14.83 -1.60
CA CYS A 138 15.04 -13.99 -1.86
C CYS A 138 15.41 -12.50 -1.82
N TRP A 139 16.15 -12.03 -0.80
CA TRP A 139 16.58 -10.64 -0.69
C TRP A 139 17.46 -10.18 -1.87
N ARG A 140 18.34 -11.07 -2.34
CA ARG A 140 19.15 -10.80 -3.54
C ARG A 140 18.28 -10.67 -4.78
N LEU A 141 17.28 -11.53 -4.95
CA LEU A 141 16.32 -11.44 -6.05
C LEU A 141 15.49 -10.17 -5.98
N ASP A 142 15.03 -9.76 -4.79
CA ASP A 142 14.31 -8.51 -4.60
C ASP A 142 15.15 -7.31 -5.08
N THR A 143 16.40 -7.22 -4.62
CA THR A 143 17.29 -6.10 -4.96
C THR A 143 17.81 -6.10 -6.41
N THR A 144 17.62 -7.18 -7.15
CA THR A 144 17.92 -7.26 -8.60
C THR A 144 16.66 -7.20 -9.45
N GLY A 145 15.53 -7.67 -8.95
CA GLY A 145 14.24 -7.71 -9.66
C GLY A 145 13.46 -6.39 -9.63
N TRP A 146 13.70 -5.55 -8.61
CA TRP A 146 13.04 -4.26 -8.46
C TRP A 146 14.07 -3.15 -8.27
N VAL A 147 14.07 -2.20 -9.20
CA VAL A 147 15.02 -1.07 -9.22
C VAL A 147 14.75 -0.03 -8.11
N ASP A 148 13.57 -0.04 -7.54
CA ASP A 148 13.08 0.91 -6.54
C ASP A 148 13.07 0.35 -5.10
N LEU A 149 13.54 -0.89 -4.89
CA LEU A 149 13.63 -1.47 -3.55
C LEU A 149 14.88 -1.06 -2.76
N PRO A 150 16.09 -0.95 -3.35
CA PRO A 150 17.26 -0.51 -2.59
C PRO A 150 16.99 0.80 -1.84
N ASP A 151 17.31 0.84 -0.54
CA ASP A 151 17.09 1.95 0.40
C ASP A 151 15.63 2.42 0.58
N SER A 152 14.66 1.68 0.05
CA SER A 152 13.23 2.02 0.18
C SER A 152 12.69 1.85 1.61
N CYS A 153 13.29 0.94 2.40
CA CYS A 153 12.98 0.71 3.80
C CYS A 153 14.19 0.09 4.52
N PHE A 154 14.07 -0.10 5.84
CA PHE A 154 15.15 -0.66 6.67
C PHE A 154 15.69 -1.99 6.14
N THR A 155 14.81 -2.91 5.73
CA THR A 155 15.21 -4.25 5.26
C THR A 155 16.10 -4.18 4.01
N TYR A 156 15.86 -3.21 3.12
CA TYR A 156 16.64 -3.01 1.89
C TYR A 156 17.76 -1.97 2.03
N SER A 157 18.05 -1.51 3.26
CA SER A 157 19.18 -0.66 3.57
C SER A 157 20.44 -1.49 3.89
N PRO A 158 21.65 -0.88 3.84
CA PRO A 158 22.87 -1.55 4.28
C PRO A 158 22.80 -2.06 5.72
N ALA A 159 22.15 -1.32 6.63
CA ALA A 159 21.97 -1.72 8.03
C ALA A 159 21.08 -2.95 8.17
N GLY A 160 19.98 -3.02 7.40
CA GLY A 160 19.11 -4.21 7.37
C GLY A 160 19.83 -5.42 6.77
N HIS A 161 20.58 -5.23 5.67
CA HIS A 161 21.36 -6.30 5.05
C HIS A 161 22.37 -6.93 6.01
N ALA A 162 23.05 -6.12 6.81
CA ALA A 162 24.04 -6.61 7.78
C ALA A 162 23.46 -7.59 8.82
N LEU A 163 22.14 -7.53 9.07
CA LEU A 163 21.49 -8.39 10.05
C LEU A 163 21.34 -9.85 9.58
N PHE A 164 21.37 -10.15 8.28
CA PHE A 164 21.28 -11.53 7.76
C PHE A 164 22.39 -12.43 8.31
N GLY A 165 23.58 -11.90 8.58
CA GLY A 165 24.70 -12.64 9.16
C GLY A 165 24.67 -12.76 10.70
N THR A 166 23.75 -12.10 11.38
CA THR A 166 23.78 -11.97 12.85
C THR A 166 22.61 -12.62 13.57
N ARG A 167 21.55 -12.98 12.85
CA ARG A 167 20.33 -13.57 13.42
C ARG A 167 19.59 -14.45 12.43
N PRO A 168 18.72 -15.37 12.90
CA PRO A 168 17.83 -16.12 12.04
C PRO A 168 16.85 -15.20 11.33
N VAL A 169 16.67 -15.40 10.03
CA VAL A 169 15.69 -14.68 9.19
C VAL A 169 14.84 -15.69 8.46
N SER A 170 13.51 -15.53 8.53
CA SER A 170 12.57 -16.34 7.77
C SER A 170 11.79 -15.48 6.78
N THR A 171 11.35 -16.10 5.68
CA THR A 171 10.60 -15.41 4.61
C THR A 171 9.42 -16.26 4.14
N PRO A 172 8.24 -15.67 3.87
CA PRO A 172 7.13 -16.33 3.20
C PRO A 172 7.26 -16.26 1.67
N MET A 173 8.33 -15.70 1.13
CA MET A 173 8.53 -15.53 -0.30
C MET A 173 8.64 -16.89 -0.98
N VAL A 174 8.04 -16.99 -2.16
CA VAL A 174 8.01 -18.22 -2.98
C VAL A 174 8.43 -17.91 -4.41
N PRO A 175 9.04 -18.89 -5.14
CA PRO A 175 9.55 -18.67 -6.50
C PRO A 175 8.51 -18.10 -7.48
N THR A 176 7.23 -18.44 -7.31
CA THR A 176 6.14 -17.97 -8.17
C THR A 176 5.85 -16.46 -8.06
N LEU A 177 6.34 -15.76 -7.03
CA LEU A 177 6.28 -14.30 -6.96
C LEU A 177 7.32 -13.63 -7.86
N TYR A 178 8.43 -14.30 -8.15
CA TYR A 178 9.52 -13.82 -8.98
C TYR A 178 9.38 -14.20 -10.46
N SER A 179 8.80 -15.36 -10.74
CA SER A 179 8.57 -15.86 -12.10
C SER A 179 7.29 -16.68 -12.15
N PRO A 180 6.13 -16.02 -12.14
CA PRO A 180 4.85 -16.71 -12.14
C PRO A 180 4.59 -17.43 -13.48
N PRO A 181 3.85 -18.57 -13.45
CA PRO A 181 3.44 -19.23 -14.68
C PRO A 181 2.60 -18.30 -15.56
N PRO A 182 2.80 -18.32 -16.90
CA PRO A 182 1.97 -17.55 -17.82
C PRO A 182 0.47 -17.92 -17.67
N GLY A 183 -0.40 -16.89 -17.65
CA GLY A 183 -1.85 -17.07 -17.55
C GLY A 183 -2.36 -17.48 -16.16
N ALA A 184 -1.48 -17.57 -15.14
CA ALA A 184 -1.90 -17.92 -13.78
C ALA A 184 -2.72 -16.79 -13.15
N PRO A 185 -3.94 -17.10 -12.62
CA PRO A 185 -4.75 -16.09 -11.94
C PRO A 185 -4.30 -15.89 -10.49
N LYS A 186 -4.53 -14.70 -9.97
CA LYS A 186 -4.36 -14.33 -8.55
C LYS A 186 -3.03 -14.78 -7.95
N ILE A 187 -1.94 -14.57 -8.70
CA ILE A 187 -0.57 -14.89 -8.24
C ILE A 187 -0.17 -14.09 -7.00
N PHE A 188 -0.83 -12.95 -6.78
CA PHE A 188 -0.74 -12.13 -5.58
C PHE A 188 -2.13 -11.58 -5.22
N THR A 189 -2.45 -11.57 -3.93
CA THR A 189 -3.71 -11.01 -3.42
C THR A 189 -3.45 -10.12 -2.22
N ARG A 190 -4.20 -9.03 -2.07
CA ARG A 190 -4.12 -8.12 -0.92
C ARG A 190 -5.51 -7.68 -0.49
N LYS A 191 -5.74 -7.68 0.83
CA LYS A 191 -6.92 -7.08 1.43
C LYS A 191 -6.49 -6.01 2.44
N LYS A 192 -7.16 -4.85 2.40
CA LYS A 192 -6.99 -3.77 3.37
C LYS A 192 -8.36 -3.38 3.93
N VAL A 193 -8.39 -3.02 5.21
CA VAL A 193 -9.58 -2.46 5.84
C VAL A 193 -9.15 -1.21 6.62
N ALA A 194 -9.70 -0.05 6.26
CA ALA A 194 -9.54 1.18 7.01
C ALA A 194 -10.84 1.50 7.75
N ARG A 195 -10.75 1.79 9.05
CA ARG A 195 -11.91 2.10 9.90
C ARG A 195 -11.66 3.35 10.72
N LEU A 196 -12.67 4.20 10.79
CA LEU A 196 -12.75 5.34 11.68
C LEU A 196 -13.92 5.13 12.65
N VAL A 197 -13.72 5.41 13.93
CA VAL A 197 -14.79 5.44 14.92
C VAL A 197 -14.64 6.71 15.75
N LEU A 198 -15.66 7.55 15.73
CA LEU A 198 -15.72 8.78 16.50
C LEU A 198 -16.47 8.52 17.82
N THR A 199 -15.85 8.89 18.91
CA THR A 199 -16.48 9.01 20.22
C THR A 199 -16.51 10.48 20.66
N ALA A 200 -17.10 10.80 21.81
CA ALA A 200 -17.23 12.19 22.24
C ALA A 200 -15.89 12.96 22.26
N ARG A 201 -14.77 12.30 22.58
CA ARG A 201 -13.46 12.94 22.78
C ARG A 201 -12.30 12.23 22.08
N ARG A 202 -12.56 11.15 21.34
CA ARG A 202 -11.54 10.33 20.68
C ARG A 202 -11.94 10.01 19.25
N LEU A 203 -10.96 10.04 18.37
CA LEU A 203 -11.05 9.44 17.05
C LEU A 203 -10.15 8.19 17.02
N HIS A 204 -10.78 7.03 16.91
CA HIS A 204 -10.10 5.76 16.78
C HIS A 204 -9.90 5.44 15.30
N LEU A 205 -8.67 5.09 14.94
CA LEU A 205 -8.26 4.77 13.58
C LEU A 205 -7.74 3.34 13.56
N PHE A 206 -8.24 2.53 12.65
CA PHE A 206 -7.74 1.19 12.39
C PHE A 206 -7.39 1.04 10.92
N HIS A 207 -6.26 0.40 10.62
CA HIS A 207 -5.93 0.01 9.27
C HIS A 207 -5.26 -1.35 9.27
N SER A 208 -5.84 -2.30 8.55
CA SER A 208 -5.22 -3.60 8.32
C SER A 208 -4.77 -3.76 6.86
N MET A 209 -3.74 -4.56 6.67
CA MET A 209 -3.30 -5.05 5.36
C MET A 209 -2.81 -6.48 5.49
N HIS A 210 -3.41 -7.38 4.74
CA HIS A 210 -3.01 -8.78 4.66
C HIS A 210 -2.84 -9.18 3.19
N ASP A 211 -1.66 -9.69 2.84
CA ASP A 211 -1.34 -10.18 1.52
C ASP A 211 -0.47 -11.45 1.59
N ASN A 212 0.08 -11.92 0.49
CA ASN A 212 0.89 -13.13 0.45
C ASN A 212 2.15 -13.03 1.34
N VAL A 213 2.69 -11.82 1.55
CA VAL A 213 3.97 -11.61 2.24
C VAL A 213 3.89 -10.68 3.46
N HIS A 214 2.80 -9.92 3.61
CA HIS A 214 2.62 -8.97 4.69
C HIS A 214 1.34 -9.25 5.49
N GLY A 215 1.38 -8.97 6.80
CA GLY A 215 0.22 -8.96 7.67
C GLY A 215 0.38 -7.88 8.74
N PHE A 216 -0.42 -6.82 8.66
CA PHE A 216 -0.38 -5.66 9.54
C PHE A 216 -1.77 -5.33 10.05
N ASP A 217 -1.90 -5.05 11.34
CA ASP A 217 -3.05 -4.41 11.96
C ASP A 217 -2.55 -3.22 12.77
N LEU A 218 -2.95 -2.00 12.38
CA LEU A 218 -2.54 -0.75 13.00
C LEU A 218 -3.71 -0.13 13.75
N HIS A 219 -3.44 0.40 14.94
CA HIS A 219 -4.40 1.12 15.77
C HIS A 219 -3.82 2.45 16.22
N TYR A 220 -4.62 3.52 16.06
CA TYR A 220 -4.29 4.84 16.58
C TYR A 220 -5.50 5.42 17.30
N GLU A 221 -5.22 6.25 18.31
CA GLU A 221 -6.22 7.11 18.92
C GLU A 221 -5.74 8.55 18.90
N VAL A 222 -6.61 9.45 18.47
CA VAL A 222 -6.38 10.89 18.50
C VAL A 222 -7.28 11.49 19.59
N ASP A 223 -6.68 12.22 20.52
CA ASP A 223 -7.39 13.05 21.50
C ASP A 223 -7.87 14.32 20.79
N LEU A 224 -9.17 14.50 20.68
CA LEU A 224 -9.77 15.62 19.95
C LEU A 224 -9.66 16.95 20.68
N ASP A 225 -9.56 16.94 22.03
CA ASP A 225 -9.40 18.15 22.83
C ASP A 225 -7.95 18.66 22.77
N ARG A 226 -6.98 17.72 22.85
CA ARG A 226 -5.54 18.04 22.81
C ARG A 226 -4.99 18.14 21.38
N GLY A 227 -5.66 17.51 20.41
CA GLY A 227 -5.21 17.48 19.03
C GLY A 227 -3.95 16.63 18.80
N VAL A 228 -3.71 15.58 19.60
CA VAL A 228 -2.50 14.74 19.53
C VAL A 228 -2.85 13.25 19.47
N ILE A 229 -1.90 12.45 18.96
CA ILE A 229 -1.98 10.99 18.95
C ILE A 229 -1.67 10.47 20.36
N VAL A 230 -2.60 9.77 21.00
CA VAL A 230 -2.44 9.24 22.37
C VAL A 230 -2.28 7.72 22.43
N ALA A 231 -2.59 7.02 21.33
CA ALA A 231 -2.25 5.61 21.17
C ALA A 231 -1.74 5.36 19.75
N ALA A 232 -0.73 4.51 19.62
CA ALA A 232 -0.15 4.08 18.36
C ALA A 232 0.40 2.66 18.54
N ASP A 233 -0.27 1.68 17.94
CA ASP A 233 0.05 0.25 18.07
C ASP A 233 0.01 -0.46 16.72
N SER A 234 0.84 -1.50 16.59
CA SER A 234 0.83 -2.40 15.44
C SER A 234 0.96 -3.85 15.90
N VAL A 235 0.19 -4.73 15.25
CA VAL A 235 0.40 -6.16 15.29
C VAL A 235 0.84 -6.61 13.89
N THR A 236 1.98 -7.28 13.81
CA THR A 236 2.51 -7.79 12.55
C THR A 236 2.53 -9.32 12.57
N SER A 237 1.59 -9.93 11.85
CA SER A 237 1.42 -11.38 11.79
C SER A 237 2.28 -12.05 10.69
N ARG A 238 2.73 -11.26 9.69
CA ARG A 238 3.57 -11.73 8.59
C ARG A 238 4.46 -10.61 8.08
N LEU A 239 5.73 -10.92 7.86
CA LEU A 239 6.74 -9.99 7.35
C LEU A 239 7.56 -10.67 6.25
N PRO A 240 7.97 -9.94 5.18
CA PRO A 240 8.78 -10.52 4.10
C PRO A 240 10.11 -11.11 4.60
N TYR A 241 10.71 -10.51 5.64
CA TYR A 241 11.94 -10.97 6.27
C TYR A 241 11.79 -10.84 7.79
N ALA A 242 11.08 -11.82 8.40
CA ALA A 242 10.95 -11.86 9.85
C ALA A 242 12.33 -12.10 10.49
N GLY A 243 12.66 -11.30 11.49
CA GLY A 243 14.00 -11.17 12.06
C GLY A 243 14.67 -9.85 11.69
N ILE A 244 14.39 -9.27 10.51
CA ILE A 244 14.88 -7.96 10.07
C ILE A 244 13.76 -6.93 10.06
N CYS A 245 12.64 -7.24 9.38
CA CYS A 245 11.48 -6.36 9.28
C CYS A 245 10.82 -6.06 10.64
N ASN A 246 11.15 -6.79 11.69
CA ASN A 246 10.69 -6.53 13.07
C ASN A 246 11.30 -5.25 13.66
N GLU A 247 12.54 -4.89 13.28
CA GLU A 247 13.25 -3.75 13.85
C GLU A 247 12.49 -2.41 13.71
N PRO A 248 12.02 -2.03 12.49
CA PRO A 248 11.34 -0.75 12.33
C PRO A 248 9.92 -0.73 12.92
N GLN A 249 9.32 -1.87 13.33
CA GLN A 249 7.93 -1.89 13.81
C GLN A 249 7.75 -1.12 15.12
N ALA A 250 8.73 -1.18 16.03
CA ALA A 250 8.69 -0.45 17.29
C ALA A 250 8.63 1.08 17.10
N ARG A 251 9.07 1.57 15.93
CA ARG A 251 9.06 3.01 15.61
C ARG A 251 7.67 3.61 15.56
N ILE A 252 6.61 2.82 15.44
CA ILE A 252 5.22 3.31 15.51
C ILE A 252 4.97 4.13 16.78
N LYS A 253 5.64 3.77 17.90
CA LYS A 253 5.50 4.47 19.19
C LYS A 253 6.05 5.91 19.15
N SER A 254 6.92 6.26 18.19
CA SER A 254 7.39 7.64 18.01
C SER A 254 6.31 8.60 17.53
N LEU A 255 5.15 8.07 17.12
CA LEU A 255 3.97 8.86 16.76
C LEU A 255 3.15 9.32 17.99
N LEU A 256 3.41 8.78 19.18
CA LEU A 256 2.77 9.24 20.41
C LEU A 256 3.08 10.71 20.65
N GLU A 257 2.08 11.46 21.13
CA GLU A 257 2.11 12.91 21.41
C GLU A 257 2.39 13.79 20.15
N GLN A 258 2.43 13.21 18.93
CA GLN A 258 2.55 14.02 17.72
C GLN A 258 1.23 14.77 17.46
N PRO A 259 1.31 16.09 17.16
CA PRO A 259 0.13 16.85 16.78
C PRO A 259 -0.54 16.30 15.51
N ALA A 260 -1.87 16.19 15.53
CA ALA A 260 -2.66 15.80 14.37
C ALA A 260 -3.04 17.04 13.55
N ASP A 261 -2.07 17.61 12.85
CA ASP A 261 -2.14 18.82 12.04
C ASP A 261 -1.66 18.59 10.60
N ALA A 262 -1.67 19.62 9.77
CA ALA A 262 -1.25 19.53 8.35
C ALA A 262 0.21 19.05 8.15
N GLN A 263 1.08 19.13 9.16
CA GLN A 263 2.46 18.65 9.09
C GLN A 263 2.60 17.18 9.50
N LEU A 264 1.54 16.54 10.00
CA LEU A 264 1.60 15.17 10.51
C LEU A 264 2.16 14.19 9.45
N ARG A 265 1.79 14.33 8.19
CA ARG A 265 2.30 13.46 7.11
C ARG A 265 3.82 13.53 6.97
N LYS A 266 4.42 14.71 7.10
CA LYS A 266 5.89 14.88 7.04
C LYS A 266 6.55 14.24 8.26
N ARG A 267 5.95 14.39 9.45
CA ARG A 267 6.45 13.76 10.68
C ARG A 267 6.38 12.22 10.57
N ILE A 268 5.27 11.65 10.08
CA ILE A 268 5.15 10.22 9.84
C ILE A 268 6.26 9.73 8.91
N GLN A 269 6.51 10.44 7.78
CA GLN A 269 7.60 10.08 6.88
C GLN A 269 8.97 10.03 7.57
N SER A 270 9.28 11.03 8.41
CA SER A 270 10.57 11.11 9.09
C SER A 270 10.72 10.12 10.24
N LEU A 271 9.63 9.79 10.94
CA LEU A 271 9.65 8.97 12.14
C LEU A 271 9.58 7.46 11.83
N ILE A 272 8.77 7.05 10.85
CA ILE A 272 8.51 5.63 10.58
C ILE A 272 8.76 5.22 9.13
N GLY A 273 9.08 6.14 8.23
CA GLY A 273 9.38 5.88 6.81
C GLY A 273 10.88 5.87 6.49
N GLY A 274 11.18 5.78 5.18
CA GLY A 274 12.54 5.81 4.62
C GLY A 274 13.40 4.61 4.99
N SER A 275 14.70 4.70 4.72
CA SER A 275 15.68 3.61 4.89
C SER A 275 15.92 3.18 6.36
N SER A 276 15.42 3.90 7.34
CA SER A 276 15.41 3.50 8.74
C SER A 276 14.07 3.00 9.25
N GLY A 277 13.03 3.07 8.43
CA GLY A 277 11.65 2.74 8.76
C GLY A 277 11.09 1.57 7.95
N CYS A 278 9.76 1.46 7.96
CA CYS A 278 9.03 0.45 7.19
C CYS A 278 8.10 1.13 6.18
N ALA A 279 8.27 0.83 4.88
CA ALA A 279 7.45 1.41 3.82
C ALA A 279 5.96 1.07 3.98
N GLN A 280 5.63 -0.16 4.39
CA GLN A 280 4.24 -0.58 4.59
C GLN A 280 3.62 0.12 5.80
N LEU A 281 4.37 0.24 6.92
CA LEU A 281 3.91 0.96 8.10
C LEU A 281 3.62 2.44 7.78
N TYR A 282 4.53 3.07 7.02
CA TYR A 282 4.33 4.44 6.53
C TYR A 282 3.10 4.55 5.63
N ASP A 283 2.98 3.69 4.61
CA ASP A 283 1.89 3.74 3.64
C ASP A 283 0.53 3.57 4.30
N LEU A 284 0.39 2.58 5.19
CA LEU A 284 -0.86 2.32 5.91
C LEU A 284 -1.25 3.50 6.82
N THR A 285 -0.27 4.10 7.51
CA THR A 285 -0.50 5.27 8.36
C THR A 285 -0.88 6.50 7.52
N ALA A 286 -0.16 6.74 6.41
CA ALA A 286 -0.43 7.85 5.51
C ALA A 286 -1.80 7.73 4.81
N ASP A 287 -2.25 6.52 4.51
CA ASP A 287 -3.57 6.29 3.92
C ASP A 287 -4.71 6.66 4.88
N LEU A 288 -4.55 6.41 6.19
CA LEU A 288 -5.53 6.88 7.19
C LEU A 288 -5.66 8.41 7.20
N LEU A 289 -4.56 9.15 6.98
CA LEU A 289 -4.60 10.61 6.94
C LEU A 289 -5.44 11.16 5.79
N LYS A 290 -5.58 10.42 4.68
CA LYS A 290 -6.45 10.81 3.57
C LYS A 290 -7.93 10.85 3.97
N LEU A 291 -8.29 10.11 5.03
CA LEU A 291 -9.64 10.04 5.57
C LEU A 291 -9.92 11.15 6.59
N LEU A 292 -8.94 12.00 6.92
CA LEU A 292 -9.04 13.03 7.94
C LEU A 292 -9.01 14.42 7.34
N SER A 293 -9.74 15.34 7.98
CA SER A 293 -9.55 16.79 7.85
C SER A 293 -8.68 17.24 9.02
N LEU A 294 -7.46 17.66 8.72
CA LEU A 294 -6.51 18.12 9.73
C LEU A 294 -6.44 19.64 9.72
N PRO A 295 -6.33 20.32 10.88
CA PRO A 295 -6.22 21.75 10.94
C PRO A 295 -4.93 22.24 10.29
N VAL A 296 -4.99 23.35 9.59
CA VAL A 296 -3.80 24.08 9.16
C VAL A 296 -3.21 24.73 10.41
N SER A 297 -1.95 24.46 10.68
CA SER A 297 -1.20 25.05 11.81
C SER A 297 -0.86 26.51 11.56
#